data_9cd2c03ef1365483e747d234cfb5ced3
#
_entry.id   9cd2c03ef1365483e747d234cfb5ced3
#
_cell.length_a   1.000
_cell.length_b   1.000
_cell.length_c   1.000
_cell.angle_alpha   90.00
_cell.angle_beta   90.00
_cell.angle_gamma   90.00
#
_symmetry.space_group_name_H-M   'P 1'
#
loop_
_entity.id
_entity.type
_entity.pdbx_description
1 polymer ?
#
loop_
_entity_poly.entity_id
_entity_poly.type
_entity_poly.pdbx_seq_one_letter_code
_entity_poly.pdbx_strand_id
1 'polypeptide(L)'
;EDERAMEDDDTAKRVDAASEALDKIIRETVEGIFLEEAATEVLNEASAANEREAVESAVDKRAVLRAVVRSHFEELDGSFLAALGAYVRASEASGDLQLVSLLNAIKEETLATVTDSLTDEMQVVQLVARLKSNEERFEVIRVAHAGGGRALGDVDVPGVSVEKIERAAAQLIDELEL
;
A
#
# COMPACT_ATOMS: atom_id res chain seq x y z
N GLU A 1 -9.05 13.55 -34.33
CA GLU A 1 -10.23 13.64 -33.43
C GLU A 1 -10.61 12.26 -32.89
N ASP A 2 -10.51 11.18 -33.69
CA ASP A 2 -10.88 9.83 -33.25
C ASP A 2 -9.91 9.21 -32.20
N GLU A 3 -8.59 9.48 -32.26
CA GLU A 3 -7.61 8.97 -31.32
C GLU A 3 -7.82 9.55 -29.91
N ARG A 4 -8.11 10.83 -29.79
CA ARG A 4 -8.39 11.46 -28.45
C ARG A 4 -9.67 10.93 -27.83
N ALA A 5 -10.70 10.63 -28.61
CA ALA A 5 -11.96 10.07 -28.14
C ALA A 5 -11.78 8.62 -27.62
N MET A 6 -10.87 7.84 -28.24
CA MET A 6 -10.52 6.49 -27.76
C MET A 6 -9.70 6.53 -26.47
N GLU A 7 -8.76 7.46 -26.35
CA GLU A 7 -7.94 7.64 -25.16
C GLU A 7 -8.76 8.09 -23.94
N ASP A 8 -9.74 8.98 -24.14
CA ASP A 8 -10.67 9.43 -23.10
C ASP A 8 -11.60 8.28 -22.64
N ASP A 9 -12.08 7.41 -23.53
CA ASP A 9 -12.93 6.26 -23.19
C ASP A 9 -12.16 5.18 -22.40
N ASP A 10 -10.90 4.91 -22.75
CA ASP A 10 -10.05 3.96 -22.03
C ASP A 10 -9.69 4.48 -20.61
N THR A 11 -9.40 5.76 -20.51
CA THR A 11 -9.15 6.41 -19.21
C THR A 11 -10.38 6.36 -18.30
N ALA A 12 -11.57 6.63 -18.85
CA ALA A 12 -12.82 6.54 -18.10
C ALA A 12 -13.07 5.12 -17.57
N LYS A 13 -12.87 4.10 -18.40
CA LYS A 13 -13.01 2.68 -17.99
C LYS A 13 -12.02 2.28 -16.87
N ARG A 14 -10.79 2.78 -16.94
CA ARG A 14 -9.79 2.50 -15.91
C ARG A 14 -10.15 3.17 -14.59
N VAL A 15 -10.70 4.38 -14.60
CA VAL A 15 -11.19 5.07 -13.40
C VAL A 15 -12.38 4.35 -12.79
N ASP A 16 -13.33 3.89 -13.61
CA ASP A 16 -14.49 3.13 -13.15
C ASP A 16 -14.07 1.79 -12.51
N ALA A 17 -13.17 1.04 -13.15
CA ALA A 17 -12.64 -0.21 -12.61
C ALA A 17 -11.88 0.01 -11.29
N ALA A 18 -11.08 1.08 -11.19
CA ALA A 18 -10.37 1.44 -9.98
C ALA A 18 -11.31 1.82 -8.83
N SER A 19 -12.41 2.51 -9.13
CA SER A 19 -13.44 2.86 -8.14
C SER A 19 -14.17 1.60 -7.65
N GLU A 20 -14.50 0.68 -8.54
CA GLU A 20 -15.13 -0.61 -8.19
C GLU A 20 -14.20 -1.47 -7.30
N ALA A 21 -12.92 -1.54 -7.64
CA ALA A 21 -11.91 -2.23 -6.83
C ALA A 21 -11.82 -1.63 -5.42
N LEU A 22 -11.80 -0.29 -5.31
CA LEU A 22 -11.76 0.41 -4.03
C LEU A 22 -13.00 0.13 -3.18
N ASP A 23 -14.20 0.21 -3.77
CA ASP A 23 -15.45 -0.08 -3.07
C ASP A 23 -15.49 -1.53 -2.55
N LYS A 24 -14.93 -2.47 -3.33
CA LYS A 24 -14.81 -3.87 -2.95
C LYS A 24 -13.85 -4.05 -1.78
N ILE A 25 -12.67 -3.45 -1.83
CA ILE A 25 -11.68 -3.48 -0.74
C ILE A 25 -12.27 -2.89 0.55
N ILE A 26 -12.95 -1.75 0.47
CA ILE A 26 -13.61 -1.12 1.62
C ILE A 26 -14.62 -2.10 2.24
N ARG A 27 -15.50 -2.68 1.43
CA ARG A 27 -16.54 -3.62 1.88
C ARG A 27 -15.93 -4.84 2.54
N GLU A 28 -15.01 -5.52 1.88
CA GLU A 28 -14.37 -6.73 2.40
C GLU A 28 -13.57 -6.46 3.68
N THR A 29 -12.93 -5.30 3.79
CA THR A 29 -12.23 -4.90 5.01
C THR A 29 -13.22 -4.71 6.18
N VAL A 30 -14.32 -4.01 5.94
CA VAL A 30 -15.36 -3.79 6.97
C VAL A 30 -16.00 -5.12 7.38
N GLU A 31 -16.39 -5.96 6.42
CA GLU A 31 -16.97 -7.29 6.69
C GLU A 31 -15.97 -8.18 7.45
N GLY A 32 -14.70 -8.20 7.05
CA GLY A 32 -13.66 -8.97 7.72
C GLY A 32 -13.45 -8.53 9.17
N ILE A 33 -13.43 -7.23 9.45
CA ILE A 33 -13.33 -6.71 10.81
C ILE A 33 -14.54 -7.11 11.65
N PHE A 34 -15.76 -7.02 11.13
CA PHE A 34 -16.97 -7.42 11.83
C PHE A 34 -16.98 -8.92 12.15
N LEU A 35 -16.57 -9.78 11.22
CA LEU A 35 -16.49 -11.22 11.43
C LEU A 35 -15.45 -11.57 12.51
N GLU A 36 -14.32 -10.92 12.52
CA GLU A 36 -13.26 -11.11 13.51
C GLU A 36 -13.70 -10.62 14.90
N GLU A 37 -14.36 -9.45 14.99
CA GLU A 37 -14.92 -8.94 16.23
C GLU A 37 -15.98 -9.90 16.80
N ALA A 38 -16.90 -10.41 15.96
CA ALA A 38 -17.92 -11.36 16.38
C ALA A 38 -17.31 -12.71 16.85
N ALA A 39 -16.28 -13.21 16.14
CA ALA A 39 -15.59 -14.43 16.55
C ALA A 39 -14.86 -14.25 17.90
N THR A 40 -14.25 -13.09 18.13
CA THR A 40 -13.59 -12.75 19.37
C THR A 40 -14.58 -12.64 20.54
N GLU A 41 -15.76 -12.06 20.32
CA GLU A 41 -16.81 -11.95 21.32
C GLU A 41 -17.33 -13.34 21.75
N VAL A 42 -17.59 -14.24 20.79
CA VAL A 42 -17.98 -15.62 21.07
C VAL A 42 -16.90 -16.38 21.85
N LEU A 43 -15.63 -16.20 21.51
CA LEU A 43 -14.53 -16.83 22.24
C LEU A 43 -14.39 -16.31 23.65
N ASN A 44 -14.55 -14.99 23.85
CA ASN A 44 -14.52 -14.38 25.18
C ASN A 44 -15.68 -14.82 26.06
N GLU A 45 -16.90 -14.96 25.51
CA GLU A 45 -18.04 -15.51 26.23
C GLU A 45 -17.82 -16.98 26.62
N ALA A 46 -17.23 -17.79 25.74
CA ALA A 46 -16.88 -19.16 26.02
C ALA A 46 -15.72 -19.29 27.04
N SER A 47 -14.79 -18.34 27.06
CA SER A 47 -13.63 -18.29 27.97
C SER A 47 -13.98 -17.76 29.36
N ALA A 48 -15.01 -16.93 29.49
CA ALA A 48 -15.50 -16.44 30.80
C ALA A 48 -16.01 -17.59 31.70
N ALA A 49 -16.23 -18.78 31.14
CA ALA A 49 -16.57 -20.00 31.89
C ALA A 49 -15.34 -20.70 32.51
N ASN A 50 -14.13 -20.33 32.13
CA ASN A 50 -12.88 -20.85 32.70
C ASN A 50 -11.94 -19.68 33.05
N GLU A 51 -11.94 -19.27 34.29
CA GLU A 51 -11.02 -18.28 34.83
C GLU A 51 -9.55 -18.70 34.59
N ARG A 52 -8.91 -18.28 33.53
CA ARG A 52 -7.45 -18.01 33.51
C ARG A 52 -6.77 -17.86 32.15
N GLU A 53 -7.40 -17.56 31.10
CA GLU A 53 -6.71 -17.08 29.91
C GLU A 53 -7.65 -16.23 29.05
N ALA A 54 -7.99 -15.04 29.55
CA ALA A 54 -8.37 -13.95 28.67
C ALA A 54 -7.14 -13.58 27.85
N VAL A 55 -6.85 -14.34 26.81
CA VAL A 55 -6.03 -13.84 25.72
C VAL A 55 -6.81 -12.66 25.19
N GLU A 56 -6.30 -11.46 25.43
CA GLU A 56 -6.69 -10.24 24.71
C GLU A 56 -6.43 -10.52 23.22
N SER A 57 -7.37 -11.21 22.58
CA SER A 57 -7.44 -11.28 21.13
C SER A 57 -7.94 -9.92 20.64
N ALA A 58 -7.08 -8.93 20.75
CA ALA A 58 -7.29 -7.68 20.05
C ALA A 58 -7.38 -8.03 18.58
N VAL A 59 -8.57 -7.80 17.99
CA VAL A 59 -8.76 -7.95 16.54
C VAL A 59 -7.66 -7.17 15.85
N ASP A 60 -6.77 -7.86 15.19
CA ASP A 60 -5.72 -7.20 14.41
C ASP A 60 -6.34 -6.68 13.10
N LYS A 61 -7.07 -5.58 13.23
CA LYS A 61 -7.72 -4.90 12.08
C LYS A 61 -6.73 -4.61 10.95
N ARG A 62 -5.46 -4.45 11.29
CA ARG A 62 -4.41 -4.24 10.30
C ARG A 62 -4.07 -5.53 9.56
N ALA A 63 -4.12 -6.68 10.24
CA ALA A 63 -3.93 -7.98 9.57
C ALA A 63 -5.06 -8.28 8.59
N VAL A 64 -6.32 -8.01 8.97
CA VAL A 64 -7.48 -8.13 8.07
C VAL A 64 -7.31 -7.24 6.86
N LEU A 65 -7.03 -5.94 7.06
CA LEU A 65 -6.81 -4.98 5.98
C LEU A 65 -5.70 -5.44 5.04
N ARG A 66 -4.57 -5.89 5.59
CA ARG A 66 -3.44 -6.41 4.81
C ARG A 66 -3.83 -7.62 3.96
N ALA A 67 -4.58 -8.56 4.52
CA ALA A 67 -5.04 -9.73 3.79
C ALA A 67 -5.95 -9.35 2.62
N VAL A 68 -6.90 -8.43 2.84
CA VAL A 68 -7.79 -7.91 1.80
C VAL A 68 -7.01 -7.17 0.71
N VAL A 69 -6.16 -6.22 1.06
CA VAL A 69 -5.36 -5.46 0.08
C VAL A 69 -4.49 -6.39 -0.76
N ARG A 70 -3.86 -7.40 -0.15
CA ARG A 70 -3.05 -8.40 -0.88
C ARG A 70 -3.86 -9.27 -1.83
N SER A 71 -5.12 -9.61 -1.49
CA SER A 71 -5.99 -10.41 -2.37
C SER A 71 -6.39 -9.66 -3.64
N HIS A 72 -6.29 -8.33 -3.62
CA HIS A 72 -6.60 -7.43 -4.74
C HIS A 72 -5.34 -6.84 -5.41
N PHE A 73 -4.17 -7.46 -5.23
CA PHE A 73 -2.88 -6.90 -5.67
C PHE A 73 -2.86 -6.49 -7.15
N GLU A 74 -3.47 -7.28 -8.03
CA GLU A 74 -3.49 -7.01 -9.47
C GLU A 74 -4.30 -5.75 -9.85
N GLU A 75 -5.16 -5.28 -8.96
CA GLU A 75 -6.01 -4.11 -9.13
C GLU A 75 -5.34 -2.81 -8.60
N LEU A 76 -4.20 -2.93 -7.90
CA LEU A 76 -3.52 -1.82 -7.19
C LEU A 76 -2.59 -1.01 -8.11
N ASP A 77 -3.11 -0.46 -9.16
CA ASP A 77 -2.36 0.36 -10.13
C ASP A 77 -2.41 1.87 -9.82
N GLY A 78 -1.84 2.67 -10.74
CA GLY A 78 -1.86 4.13 -10.62
C GLY A 78 -3.28 4.73 -10.65
N SER A 79 -4.22 4.09 -11.36
CA SER A 79 -5.62 4.52 -11.42
C SER A 79 -6.32 4.27 -10.10
N PHE A 80 -6.03 3.14 -9.44
CA PHE A 80 -6.50 2.84 -8.10
C PHE A 80 -6.01 3.88 -7.07
N LEU A 81 -4.73 4.23 -7.09
CA LEU A 81 -4.18 5.25 -6.18
C LEU A 81 -4.78 6.64 -6.45
N ALA A 82 -5.09 6.98 -7.70
CA ALA A 82 -5.75 8.22 -8.05
C ALA A 82 -7.20 8.26 -7.54
N ALA A 83 -7.96 7.18 -7.73
CA ALA A 83 -9.32 7.01 -7.21
C ALA A 83 -9.32 7.12 -5.68
N LEU A 84 -8.46 6.37 -4.99
CA LEU A 84 -8.31 6.41 -3.54
C LEU A 84 -8.00 7.83 -3.04
N GLY A 85 -7.10 8.56 -3.72
CA GLY A 85 -6.83 9.97 -3.40
C GLY A 85 -8.04 10.90 -3.59
N ALA A 86 -8.89 10.62 -4.58
CA ALA A 86 -10.14 11.37 -4.79
C ALA A 86 -11.16 11.09 -3.68
N TYR A 87 -11.33 9.84 -3.29
CA TYR A 87 -12.21 9.43 -2.18
C TYR A 87 -11.77 10.04 -0.84
N VAL A 88 -10.47 10.05 -0.54
CA VAL A 88 -9.95 10.73 0.67
C VAL A 88 -10.36 12.19 0.67
N ARG A 89 -10.12 12.94 -0.41
CA ARG A 89 -10.48 14.35 -0.50
C ARG A 89 -11.98 14.60 -0.36
N ALA A 90 -12.81 13.75 -0.98
CA ALA A 90 -14.27 13.84 -0.87
C ALA A 90 -14.75 13.59 0.56
N SER A 91 -14.18 12.59 1.24
CA SER A 91 -14.51 12.26 2.63
C SER A 91 -14.05 13.35 3.61
N GLU A 92 -12.89 13.96 3.39
CA GLU A 92 -12.42 15.12 4.13
C GLU A 92 -13.39 16.31 3.98
N ALA A 93 -13.85 16.58 2.76
CA ALA A 93 -14.80 17.65 2.48
C ALA A 93 -16.18 17.41 3.11
N SER A 94 -16.60 16.15 3.25
CA SER A 94 -17.85 15.78 3.93
C SER A 94 -17.73 15.71 5.46
N GLY A 95 -16.50 15.72 6.00
CA GLY A 95 -16.23 15.62 7.43
C GLY A 95 -16.36 14.20 8.00
N ASP A 96 -16.36 13.17 7.16
CA ASP A 96 -16.40 11.77 7.59
C ASP A 96 -15.00 11.29 8.02
N LEU A 97 -14.63 11.59 9.25
CA LEU A 97 -13.31 11.27 9.81
C LEU A 97 -13.07 9.76 9.93
N GLN A 98 -14.12 8.94 10.07
CA GLN A 98 -13.95 7.49 10.15
C GLN A 98 -13.58 6.92 8.78
N LEU A 99 -14.28 7.35 7.74
CA LEU A 99 -13.97 6.95 6.37
C LEU A 99 -12.59 7.47 5.94
N VAL A 100 -12.23 8.69 6.27
CA VAL A 100 -10.88 9.24 6.02
C VAL A 100 -9.80 8.37 6.67
N SER A 101 -10.00 7.95 7.92
CA SER A 101 -9.06 7.08 8.63
C SER A 101 -8.90 5.72 7.94
N LEU A 102 -10.01 5.09 7.54
CA LEU A 102 -10.01 3.82 6.82
C LEU A 102 -9.30 3.95 5.45
N LEU A 103 -9.64 4.97 4.67
CA LEU A 103 -9.03 5.20 3.35
C LEU A 103 -7.53 5.46 3.45
N ASN A 104 -7.08 6.20 4.46
CA ASN A 104 -5.66 6.39 4.70
C ASN A 104 -4.95 5.09 5.11
N ALA A 105 -5.59 4.25 5.93
CA ALA A 105 -5.04 2.93 6.27
C ALA A 105 -4.95 2.01 5.02
N ILE A 106 -5.97 2.00 4.15
CA ILE A 106 -5.94 1.30 2.85
C ILE A 106 -4.78 1.82 2.00
N LYS A 107 -4.59 3.13 1.93
CA LYS A 107 -3.48 3.74 1.17
C LYS A 107 -2.11 3.33 1.68
N GLU A 108 -1.91 3.35 2.99
CA GLU A 108 -0.65 2.92 3.60
C GLU A 108 -0.35 1.45 3.32
N GLU A 109 -1.34 0.57 3.48
CA GLU A 109 -1.16 -0.86 3.25
C GLU A 109 -1.00 -1.18 1.74
N THR A 110 -1.69 -0.46 0.85
CA THR A 110 -1.49 -0.56 -0.61
C THR A 110 -0.05 -0.21 -0.99
N LEU A 111 0.45 0.94 -0.50
CA LEU A 111 1.82 1.36 -0.78
C LEU A 111 2.85 0.37 -0.21
N ALA A 112 2.60 -0.19 0.97
CA ALA A 112 3.45 -1.22 1.55
C ALA A 112 3.43 -2.50 0.69
N THR A 113 2.24 -2.98 0.30
CA THR A 113 2.07 -4.19 -0.52
C THR A 113 2.74 -4.05 -1.89
N VAL A 114 2.57 -2.91 -2.55
CA VAL A 114 3.23 -2.63 -3.84
C VAL A 114 4.76 -2.55 -3.64
N THR A 115 5.23 -1.90 -2.58
CA THR A 115 6.68 -1.81 -2.29
C THR A 115 7.28 -3.18 -2.01
N ASP A 116 6.61 -4.02 -1.22
CA ASP A 116 7.05 -5.39 -0.91
C ASP A 116 7.14 -6.29 -2.15
N SER A 117 6.37 -5.99 -3.20
CA SER A 117 6.37 -6.73 -4.47
C SER A 117 7.47 -6.31 -5.43
N LEU A 118 8.11 -5.18 -5.18
CA LEU A 118 9.20 -4.70 -6.03
C LEU A 118 10.48 -5.53 -5.81
N THR A 119 11.28 -5.65 -6.86
CA THR A 119 12.62 -6.19 -6.72
C THR A 119 13.48 -5.28 -5.82
N ASP A 120 14.49 -5.86 -5.18
CA ASP A 120 15.37 -5.14 -4.25
C ASP A 120 15.96 -3.87 -4.88
N GLU A 121 16.37 -3.93 -6.16
CA GLU A 121 16.88 -2.79 -6.89
C GLU A 121 15.83 -1.69 -7.10
N MET A 122 14.58 -2.05 -7.38
CA MET A 122 13.49 -1.08 -7.53
C MET A 122 13.11 -0.45 -6.19
N GLN A 123 13.17 -1.19 -5.10
CA GLN A 123 12.98 -0.65 -3.75
C GLN A 123 14.02 0.44 -3.45
N VAL A 124 15.30 0.18 -3.77
CA VAL A 124 16.37 1.17 -3.59
C VAL A 124 16.14 2.40 -4.47
N VAL A 125 15.78 2.22 -5.74
CA VAL A 125 15.49 3.33 -6.67
C VAL A 125 14.34 4.19 -6.15
N GLN A 126 13.24 3.59 -5.71
CA GLN A 126 12.10 4.31 -5.13
C GLN A 126 12.50 5.09 -3.86
N LEU A 127 13.29 4.47 -2.99
CA LEU A 127 13.75 5.12 -1.77
C LEU A 127 14.59 6.35 -2.10
N VAL A 128 15.56 6.22 -2.99
CA VAL A 128 16.43 7.32 -3.46
C VAL A 128 15.61 8.44 -4.12
N ALA A 129 14.60 8.10 -4.92
CA ALA A 129 13.74 9.08 -5.59
C ALA A 129 12.92 9.95 -4.61
N ARG A 130 12.53 9.41 -3.47
CA ARG A 130 11.76 10.13 -2.43
C ARG A 130 12.60 11.07 -1.58
N LEU A 131 13.92 10.86 -1.51
CA LEU A 131 14.83 11.67 -0.69
C LEU A 131 15.13 13.01 -1.38
N LYS A 132 15.19 14.07 -0.58
CA LYS A 132 15.43 15.44 -1.07
C LYS A 132 16.92 15.79 -1.09
N SER A 133 17.68 15.29 -0.13
CA SER A 133 19.10 15.57 0.05
C SER A 133 19.97 14.56 -0.72
N ASN A 134 21.02 15.03 -1.34
CA ASN A 134 22.00 14.17 -2.01
C ASN A 134 22.78 13.34 -1.00
N GLU A 135 23.04 13.86 0.19
CA GLU A 135 23.73 13.16 1.28
C GLU A 135 22.93 11.93 1.70
N GLU A 136 21.59 12.06 1.87
CA GLU A 136 20.71 10.96 2.19
C GLU A 136 20.67 9.91 1.07
N ARG A 137 20.62 10.37 -0.19
CA ARG A 137 20.66 9.48 -1.37
C ARG A 137 21.95 8.67 -1.42
N PHE A 138 23.09 9.32 -1.20
CA PHE A 138 24.40 8.65 -1.15
C PHE A 138 24.47 7.64 -0.01
N GLU A 139 23.93 7.97 1.15
CA GLU A 139 23.91 7.05 2.30
C GLU A 139 23.12 5.79 1.98
N VAL A 140 21.93 5.91 1.38
CA VAL A 140 21.12 4.75 0.97
C VAL A 140 21.86 3.89 -0.06
N ILE A 141 22.43 4.49 -1.11
CA ILE A 141 23.18 3.75 -2.14
C ILE A 141 24.41 3.06 -1.51
N ARG A 142 25.10 3.73 -0.60
CA ARG A 142 26.27 3.16 0.12
C ARG A 142 25.89 1.94 0.95
N VAL A 143 24.76 2.02 1.68
CA VAL A 143 24.26 0.90 2.49
C VAL A 143 23.83 -0.26 1.58
N ALA A 144 23.10 0.00 0.50
CA ALA A 144 22.73 -1.01 -0.48
C ALA A 144 23.95 -1.72 -1.06
N HIS A 145 24.97 -0.98 -1.48
CA HIS A 145 26.21 -1.53 -2.04
C HIS A 145 27.03 -2.34 -1.02
N ALA A 146 26.95 -1.99 0.26
CA ALA A 146 27.63 -2.71 1.35
C ALA A 146 26.96 -4.04 1.72
N GLY A 147 25.89 -4.43 1.04
CA GLY A 147 25.15 -5.67 1.28
C GLY A 147 23.83 -5.46 2.03
N GLY A 148 23.34 -4.23 2.10
CA GLY A 148 22.10 -3.88 2.76
C GLY A 148 22.27 -3.58 4.26
N GLY A 149 21.19 -3.18 4.89
CA GLY A 149 21.16 -2.82 6.31
C GLY A 149 20.30 -1.60 6.59
N ARG A 150 20.51 -0.93 7.70
CA ARG A 150 19.78 0.27 8.08
C ARG A 150 20.48 1.54 7.60
N ALA A 151 19.72 2.43 6.98
CA ALA A 151 20.14 3.77 6.59
C ALA A 151 19.21 4.82 7.22
N LEU A 152 19.67 6.06 7.31
CA LEU A 152 18.87 7.21 7.76
C LEU A 152 18.16 7.00 9.11
N GLY A 153 18.83 6.29 10.01
CA GLY A 153 18.34 5.96 11.35
C GLY A 153 17.62 4.61 11.41
N ASP A 154 16.54 4.39 10.70
CA ASP A 154 15.74 3.16 10.85
C ASP A 154 15.14 2.60 9.54
N VAL A 155 15.61 3.08 8.40
CA VAL A 155 15.14 2.62 7.09
C VAL A 155 15.91 1.37 6.67
N ASP A 156 15.22 0.25 6.49
CA ASP A 156 15.80 -0.96 5.93
C ASP A 156 16.07 -0.80 4.43
N VAL A 157 17.31 -1.07 4.03
CA VAL A 157 17.77 -0.97 2.66
C VAL A 157 18.28 -2.35 2.22
N PRO A 158 17.73 -2.92 1.15
CA PRO A 158 18.20 -4.21 0.64
C PRO A 158 19.60 -4.12 0.05
N GLY A 159 20.33 -5.25 0.08
CA GLY A 159 21.68 -5.35 -0.49
C GLY A 159 21.62 -5.49 -2.01
N VAL A 160 22.09 -4.47 -2.73
CA VAL A 160 22.03 -4.42 -4.20
C VAL A 160 23.31 -3.81 -4.78
N SER A 161 23.82 -4.38 -5.86
CA SER A 161 24.98 -3.81 -6.56
C SER A 161 24.58 -2.52 -7.31
N VAL A 162 25.55 -1.61 -7.45
CA VAL A 162 25.33 -0.31 -8.12
C VAL A 162 24.86 -0.51 -9.56
N GLU A 163 25.41 -1.51 -10.28
CA GLU A 163 25.01 -1.79 -11.66
C GLU A 163 23.54 -2.22 -11.79
N LYS A 164 23.00 -2.91 -10.78
CA LYS A 164 21.58 -3.27 -10.75
C LYS A 164 20.70 -2.05 -10.47
N ILE A 165 21.12 -1.18 -9.54
CA ILE A 165 20.42 0.08 -9.24
C ILE A 165 20.40 0.98 -10.47
N GLU A 166 21.54 1.14 -11.17
CA GLU A 166 21.62 1.93 -12.40
C GLU A 166 20.71 1.39 -13.50
N ARG A 167 20.68 0.06 -13.68
CA ARG A 167 19.78 -0.57 -14.67
C ARG A 167 18.31 -0.37 -14.36
N ALA A 168 17.92 -0.54 -13.09
CA ALA A 168 16.55 -0.34 -12.64
C ALA A 168 16.13 1.14 -12.79
N ALA A 169 17.03 2.07 -12.48
CA ALA A 169 16.77 3.50 -12.67
C ALA A 169 16.62 3.88 -14.16
N ALA A 170 17.45 3.32 -15.04
CA ALA A 170 17.35 3.54 -16.49
C ALA A 170 16.01 2.97 -17.04
N GLN A 171 15.64 1.77 -16.63
CA GLN A 171 14.36 1.16 -17.03
C GLN A 171 13.17 2.04 -16.60
N LEU A 172 13.18 2.56 -15.39
CA LEU A 172 12.11 3.43 -14.89
C LEU A 172 12.02 4.75 -15.69
N ILE A 173 13.16 5.31 -16.09
CA ILE A 173 13.20 6.53 -16.92
C ILE A 173 12.62 6.23 -18.31
N ASP A 174 13.00 5.12 -18.94
CA ASP A 174 12.49 4.72 -20.25
C ASP A 174 10.95 4.48 -20.20
N GLU A 175 10.43 3.94 -19.12
CA GLU A 175 8.98 3.73 -18.92
C GLU A 175 8.20 5.05 -18.71
N LEU A 176 8.86 6.09 -18.17
CA LEU A 176 8.24 7.41 -17.95
C LEU A 176 8.29 8.34 -19.18
N GLU A 177 9.15 8.06 -20.17
CA GLU A 177 9.27 8.85 -21.38
C GLU A 177 8.34 8.35 -22.52
N LEU A 178 7.62 7.24 -22.31
CA LEU A 178 6.63 6.66 -23.24
C LEU A 178 5.22 7.19 -22.92
#